data_b5ee17c5a061aa3d767252d4524e8feb
#
_entry.id   b5ee17c5a061aa3d767252d4524e8feb
#
_cell.length_a   1.000
_cell.length_b   1.000
_cell.length_c   1.000
_cell.angle_alpha   90.00
_cell.angle_beta   90.00
_cell.angle_gamma   90.00
#
_symmetry.space_group_name_H-M   'P 1'
#
loop_
_entity.id
_entity.type
_entity.pdbx_description
1 polymer ?
#
loop_
_entity_poly.entity_id
_entity_poly.type
_entity_poly.pdbx_seq_one_letter_code
_entity_poly.pdbx_strand_id
1 'polypeptide(L)' 'MKILVVDDERVLLKGIKFNLEGEGYQVETGSDGEEAVDKARTGQFDLVILDLMMPKIDGLQACMKIREFSNVPVIML' A
#
# COMPACT_ATOMS: atom_id res chain seq x y z
N MET A 1 -4.97 -1.20 13.99
CA MET A 1 -4.56 -0.38 12.86
C MET A 1 -4.49 -1.24 11.62
N LYS A 2 -5.02 -0.75 10.51
CA LYS A 2 -5.06 -1.49 9.25
C LYS A 2 -4.12 -0.84 8.25
N ILE A 3 -3.21 -1.62 7.68
CA ILE A 3 -2.14 -1.14 6.80
C ILE A 3 -2.25 -1.79 5.43
N LEU A 4 -2.14 -0.98 4.38
CA LEU A 4 -2.01 -1.46 3.01
C LEU A 4 -0.55 -1.36 2.60
N VAL A 5 0.03 -2.47 2.15
CA VAL A 5 1.42 -2.52 1.67
C VAL A 5 1.41 -2.90 0.20
N VAL A 6 2.01 -2.08 -0.64
CA VAL A 6 2.01 -2.28 -2.08
C VAL A 6 3.44 -2.31 -2.62
N ASP A 7 3.79 -3.42 -3.25
CA ASP A 7 5.09 -3.64 -3.86
C ASP A 7 4.92 -4.72 -4.91
N ASP A 8 5.68 -4.66 -6.00
CA ASP A 8 5.62 -5.69 -7.04
C ASP A 8 6.50 -6.90 -6.73
N GLU A 9 7.27 -6.85 -5.66
CA GLU A 9 8.15 -7.94 -5.24
C GLU A 9 7.45 -8.81 -4.18
N ARG A 10 6.98 -9.98 -4.59
CA ARG A 10 6.15 -10.84 -3.73
C ARG A 10 6.85 -11.29 -2.45
N VAL A 11 8.13 -11.61 -2.53
CA VAL A 11 8.88 -12.06 -1.37
C VAL A 11 8.97 -10.96 -0.32
N LEU A 12 9.23 -9.74 -0.79
CA LEU A 12 9.31 -8.59 0.09
C LEU A 12 7.94 -8.31 0.75
N LEU A 13 6.86 -8.36 -0.04
CA LEU A 13 5.50 -8.18 0.48
C LEU A 13 5.18 -9.18 1.59
N LYS A 14 5.52 -10.45 1.38
CA LYS A 14 5.26 -11.49 2.37
C LYS A 14 6.02 -11.23 3.66
N GLY A 15 7.28 -10.80 3.55
CA GLY A 15 8.11 -10.48 4.71
C GLY A 15 7.56 -9.31 5.51
N ILE A 16 7.19 -8.24 4.82
CA ILE A 16 6.64 -7.05 5.48
C ILE A 16 5.30 -7.39 6.14
N LYS A 17 4.42 -8.10 5.43
CA LYS A 17 3.15 -8.52 5.97
C LYS A 17 3.32 -9.37 7.22
N PHE A 18 4.21 -10.36 7.16
CA PHE A 18 4.49 -11.23 8.30
C PHE A 18 4.94 -10.42 9.51
N ASN A 19 5.88 -9.50 9.32
CA ASN A 19 6.42 -8.70 10.40
C ASN A 19 5.36 -7.77 11.02
N LEU A 20 4.57 -7.10 10.18
CA LEU A 20 3.54 -6.19 10.67
C LEU A 20 2.41 -6.93 11.37
N GLU A 21 2.00 -8.07 10.86
CA GLU A 21 0.98 -8.90 11.51
C GLU A 21 1.50 -9.42 12.86
N GLY A 22 2.78 -9.73 12.94
CA GLY A 22 3.40 -10.12 14.20
C GLY A 22 3.34 -9.03 15.27
N GLU A 23 3.27 -7.77 14.85
CA GLU A 23 3.13 -6.63 15.75
C GLU A 23 1.66 -6.30 16.06
N GLY A 24 0.72 -7.08 15.56
CA GLY A 24 -0.70 -6.91 15.85
C GLY A 24 -1.47 -6.07 14.85
N TYR A 25 -0.86 -5.67 13.73
CA TYR A 25 -1.55 -4.91 12.70
C TYR A 25 -2.32 -5.82 11.75
N GLN A 26 -3.43 -5.31 11.19
CA GLN A 26 -4.11 -5.95 10.08
C GLN A 26 -3.44 -5.45 8.80
N VAL A 27 -3.10 -6.36 7.89
CA VAL A 27 -2.34 -6.01 6.69
C VAL A 27 -3.03 -6.57 5.46
N GLU A 28 -3.26 -5.70 4.46
CA GLU A 28 -3.61 -6.11 3.11
C GLU A 28 -2.46 -5.73 2.18
N THR A 29 -2.32 -6.47 1.09
CA THR A 29 -1.25 -6.23 0.13
C THR A 29 -1.80 -5.96 -1.25
N GLY A 30 -1.01 -5.23 -2.04
CA GLY A 30 -1.25 -5.01 -3.45
C GLY A 30 0.05 -5.17 -4.22
N SER A 31 -0.05 -5.48 -5.50
CA SER A 31 1.13 -5.79 -6.32
C SER A 31 1.47 -4.72 -7.36
N ASP A 32 0.63 -3.71 -7.52
CA ASP A 32 0.90 -2.59 -8.43
C ASP A 32 0.13 -1.34 -8.01
N GLY A 33 0.42 -0.24 -8.69
CA GLY A 33 -0.17 1.05 -8.35
C GLY A 33 -1.67 1.13 -8.56
N GLU A 34 -2.21 0.45 -9.58
CA GLU A 34 -3.65 0.43 -9.81
C GLU A 34 -4.37 -0.29 -8.67
N GLU A 35 -3.83 -1.42 -8.24
CA GLU A 35 -4.39 -2.17 -7.11
C GLU A 35 -4.33 -1.34 -5.84
N ALA A 36 -3.24 -0.58 -5.66
CA ALA A 36 -3.12 0.33 -4.51
C ALA A 36 -4.26 1.33 -4.47
N VAL A 37 -4.54 1.98 -5.60
CA VAL A 37 -5.60 2.99 -5.68
C VAL A 37 -6.96 2.36 -5.44
N ASP A 38 -7.24 1.22 -6.06
CA ASP A 38 -8.52 0.54 -5.92
C ASP A 38 -8.77 0.10 -4.47
N LYS A 39 -7.77 -0.49 -3.83
CA LYS A 39 -7.89 -0.93 -2.44
C LYS A 39 -8.02 0.26 -1.48
N ALA A 40 -7.25 1.32 -1.70
CA ALA A 40 -7.33 2.51 -0.86
C ALA A 40 -8.72 3.17 -0.97
N ARG A 41 -9.35 3.07 -2.15
CA ARG A 41 -10.68 3.64 -2.37
C ARG A 41 -11.77 2.89 -1.61
N THR A 42 -11.69 1.56 -1.57
CA THR A 42 -12.73 0.72 -0.99
C THR A 42 -12.45 0.31 0.45
N GLY A 43 -11.20 0.33 0.87
CA GLY A 43 -10.80 -0.05 2.22
C GLY A 43 -10.71 1.15 3.15
N GLN A 44 -10.62 0.87 4.44
CA GLN A 44 -10.40 1.88 5.46
C GLN A 44 -9.04 1.62 6.09
N PHE A 45 -8.02 2.22 5.51
CA PHE A 45 -6.66 2.02 5.97
C PHE A 45 -6.19 3.19 6.83
N ASP A 46 -5.39 2.88 7.83
CA ASP A 46 -4.77 3.88 8.69
C ASP A 46 -3.41 4.31 8.15
N LEU A 47 -2.82 3.49 7.29
CA LEU A 47 -1.50 3.75 6.70
C LEU A 47 -1.39 3.01 5.38
N VAL A 48 -0.76 3.62 4.39
CA VAL A 48 -0.43 2.99 3.12
C VAL A 48 1.07 3.06 2.92
N ILE A 49 1.69 1.92 2.63
CA ILE A 49 3.12 1.84 2.30
C ILE A 49 3.23 1.48 0.83
N LEU A 50 3.83 2.36 0.05
CA LEU A 50 3.96 2.20 -1.41
C LEU A 50 5.41 2.10 -1.81
N ASP A 51 5.72 1.14 -2.69
CA ASP A 51 6.98 1.14 -3.41
C ASP A 51 6.95 2.24 -4.45
N LEU A 52 8.01 3.04 -4.54
CA LEU A 52 8.10 4.11 -5.52
C LEU A 52 8.16 3.57 -6.94
N MET A 53 8.88 2.48 -7.15
CA MET A 53 9.14 1.89 -8.47
C MET A 53 8.25 0.68 -8.72
N MET A 54 7.14 0.88 -9.42
CA MET A 54 6.20 -0.19 -9.73
C MET A 54 5.77 -0.13 -11.19
N PRO A 55 5.34 -1.25 -11.78
CA PRO A 55 4.77 -1.25 -13.13
C PRO A 55 3.39 -0.56 -13.14
N LYS A 56 2.92 -0.23 -14.32
CA LYS A 56 1.66 0.47 -14.61
C LYS A 56 1.74 1.91 -14.14
N ILE A 57 1.30 2.20 -12.92
CA ILE A 57 1.48 3.51 -12.32
C ILE A 57 2.43 3.36 -11.14
N ASP A 58 3.40 4.28 -11.04
CA ASP A 58 4.39 4.21 -9.98
C ASP A 58 3.82 4.69 -8.64
N GLY A 59 4.63 4.58 -7.59
CA GLY A 59 4.19 4.94 -6.25
C GLY A 59 3.78 6.39 -6.11
N LEU A 60 4.48 7.30 -6.78
CA LEU A 60 4.14 8.72 -6.73
C LEU A 60 2.78 8.99 -7.39
N GLN A 61 2.56 8.43 -8.57
CA GLN A 61 1.27 8.57 -9.27
C GLN A 61 0.13 7.95 -8.47
N ALA A 62 0.37 6.77 -7.88
CA ALA A 62 -0.62 6.13 -7.03
C ALA A 62 -0.97 7.01 -5.83
N CYS A 63 0.03 7.59 -5.19
CA CYS A 63 -0.19 8.49 -4.06
C CYS A 63 -1.03 9.71 -4.47
N MET A 64 -0.72 10.31 -5.62
CA MET A 64 -1.48 11.45 -6.12
C MET A 64 -2.95 11.09 -6.37
N LYS A 65 -3.21 9.92 -6.93
CA LYS A 65 -4.59 9.46 -7.15
C LYS A 65 -5.30 9.19 -5.83
N ILE A 66 -4.63 8.59 -4.86
CA ILE A 66 -5.20 8.35 -3.54
C ILE A 66 -5.56 9.68 -2.87
N ARG A 67 -4.75 10.71 -3.02
CA ARG A 67 -5.01 12.04 -2.42
C ARG A 67 -6.27 12.70 -2.97
N GLU A 68 -6.79 12.26 -4.12
CA GLU A 68 -8.05 12.79 -4.65
C GLU A 68 -9.25 12.42 -3.77
N PHE A 69 -9.16 11.35 -3.00
CA PHE A 69 -10.29 10.87 -2.20
C PHE A 69 -9.93 10.53 -0.74
N SER A 70 -8.67 10.61 -0.34
CA SER A 70 -8.26 10.21 1.02
C SER A 70 -7.05 11.01 1.49
N ASN A 71 -7.04 11.28 2.80
CA ASN A 71 -5.89 11.89 3.48
C ASN A 71 -5.07 10.85 4.26
N VAL A 72 -5.24 9.56 3.95
CA VAL A 72 -4.52 8.50 4.64
C VAL A 72 -3.01 8.74 4.57
N PRO A 73 -2.27 8.57 5.67
CA PRO A 73 -0.81 8.70 5.63
C PRO A 73 -0.20 7.69 4.66
N VAL A 74 0.77 8.15 3.86
CA VAL A 74 1.46 7.32 2.88
C VAL A 74 2.96 7.39 3.14
N ILE A 75 3.59 6.22 3.24
CA ILE A 75 5.05 6.09 3.30
C ILE A 75 5.51 5.54 1.96
N MET A 76 6.49 6.22 1.37
CA MET A 76 7.10 5.80 0.10
C MET A 76 8.41 5.06 0.39
N LEU A 77 8.61 3.92 -0.23
CA LEU A 77 9.86 3.17 -0.09
C LEU A 77 10.80 3.36 -1.27
#